data_1a363b906334260bc6b059d619f75f1e
#
_entry.id   1a363b906334260bc6b059d619f75f1e
#
_cell.length_a   1.000
_cell.length_b   1.000
_cell.length_c   1.000
_cell.angle_alpha   90.00
_cell.angle_beta   90.00
_cell.angle_gamma   90.00
#
_symmetry.space_group_name_H-M   'P 1'
#
loop_
_entity.id
_entity.type
_entity.pdbx_description
1 polymer ?
#
loop_
_entity_poly.entity_id
_entity_poly.type
_entity_poly.pdbx_seq_one_letter_code
_entity_poly.pdbx_strand_id
1 'polypeptide(L)'
;MNYLSSASVDVTYRCNLRCRHCFDFGGECAYEEMNDDELISVFRQLALIDLSSICICGGEPILRFDLIRRAVRLVKELNQGTLVSMVSNGILWTEEIADALKRDGLDLVQFSLDGLSDASYDHVRLSNGKLHRVLDAIKIARRHGIRVAVASLPHARNIKEYPSIISFCEKEGVSDFRAQPLMPLGRGELNYKDLCLTPEQNDALAAYLSARNAVSQMQITWGDPVDHLYMYRETGRIPQICVNAYGELSVSPYLPITIWNLNRNTLRDYIDLEIDRYALRHQLSRSA
;
A
#
# COMPACT_ATOMS: atom_id res chain seq x y z
N MET A 1 27.09 -0.03 3.94
CA MET A 1 25.99 0.46 4.82
C MET A 1 24.70 0.27 4.06
N ASN A 2 23.71 -0.43 4.63
CA ASN A 2 22.42 -0.61 3.97
C ASN A 2 21.71 0.75 3.87
N TYR A 3 21.38 1.20 2.66
CA TYR A 3 20.66 2.46 2.41
C TYR A 3 19.14 2.24 2.36
N LEU A 4 18.69 0.99 2.25
CA LEU A 4 17.27 0.67 2.22
C LEU A 4 16.67 0.82 3.62
N SER A 5 15.51 1.46 3.68
CA SER A 5 14.76 1.67 4.92
C SER A 5 13.43 0.91 4.93
N SER A 6 12.85 0.65 3.76
CA SER A 6 11.54 0.01 3.68
C SER A 6 11.41 -0.90 2.45
N ALA A 7 10.50 -1.85 2.55
CA ALA A 7 10.09 -2.70 1.44
C ALA A 7 8.58 -2.86 1.39
N SER A 8 8.02 -3.00 0.18
CA SER A 8 6.67 -3.52 -0.03
C SER A 8 6.73 -4.83 -0.81
N VAL A 9 5.83 -5.76 -0.49
CA VAL A 9 5.75 -7.07 -1.13
C VAL A 9 4.32 -7.34 -1.55
N ASP A 10 4.08 -7.43 -2.86
CA ASP A 10 2.81 -7.91 -3.37
C ASP A 10 2.79 -9.43 -3.29
N VAL A 11 2.02 -9.96 -2.36
CA VAL A 11 1.95 -11.41 -2.15
C VAL A 11 1.08 -12.11 -3.18
N THR A 12 0.22 -11.37 -3.87
CA THR A 12 -0.66 -11.87 -4.96
C THR A 12 -1.25 -10.71 -5.74
N TYR A 13 -1.53 -10.90 -7.02
CA TYR A 13 -2.39 -10.00 -7.82
C TYR A 13 -3.87 -10.40 -7.76
N ARG A 14 -4.21 -11.58 -7.20
CA ARG A 14 -5.61 -11.96 -6.99
C ARG A 14 -6.28 -10.98 -6.03
N CYS A 15 -7.51 -10.58 -6.37
CA CYS A 15 -8.31 -9.67 -5.57
C CYS A 15 -9.79 -10.03 -5.68
N ASN A 16 -10.54 -9.85 -4.60
CA ASN A 16 -11.99 -10.02 -4.55
C ASN A 16 -12.76 -8.78 -5.06
N LEU A 17 -12.05 -7.73 -5.47
CA LEU A 17 -12.61 -6.51 -6.10
C LEU A 17 -12.01 -6.26 -7.49
N ARG A 18 -12.67 -5.34 -8.23
CA ARG A 18 -12.23 -4.84 -9.55
C ARG A 18 -12.29 -3.32 -9.57
N CYS A 19 -11.62 -2.67 -8.59
CA CYS A 19 -11.65 -1.22 -8.41
C CYS A 19 -11.26 -0.48 -9.68
N ARG A 20 -12.00 0.58 -10.01
CA ARG A 20 -11.80 1.39 -11.22
C ARG A 20 -10.49 2.17 -11.24
N HIS A 21 -9.92 2.46 -10.06
CA HIS A 21 -8.67 3.21 -9.90
C HIS A 21 -7.44 2.33 -9.70
N CYS A 22 -7.59 0.99 -9.72
CA CYS A 22 -6.48 0.08 -9.41
C CYS A 22 -5.36 0.25 -10.44
N PHE A 23 -4.17 0.62 -9.96
CA PHE A 23 -3.01 0.84 -10.82
C PHE A 23 -2.34 -0.48 -11.26
N ASP A 24 -2.53 -1.59 -10.49
CA ASP A 24 -1.94 -2.89 -10.73
C ASP A 24 -2.86 -3.90 -11.42
N PHE A 25 -4.02 -3.49 -11.93
CA PHE A 25 -5.02 -4.42 -12.47
C PHE A 25 -5.39 -5.56 -11.49
N GLY A 26 -5.35 -5.34 -10.19
CA GLY A 26 -5.62 -6.35 -9.17
C GLY A 26 -6.86 -7.18 -9.46
N GLY A 27 -6.71 -8.51 -9.30
CA GLY A 27 -7.69 -9.50 -9.71
C GLY A 27 -7.44 -10.13 -11.08
N GLU A 28 -6.44 -9.68 -11.82
CA GLU A 28 -6.00 -10.20 -13.11
C GLU A 28 -4.55 -10.66 -12.97
N CYS A 29 -4.31 -11.97 -13.03
CA CYS A 29 -2.97 -12.54 -12.94
C CYS A 29 -2.49 -12.82 -14.36
N ALA A 30 -1.44 -12.14 -14.81
CA ALA A 30 -0.90 -12.32 -16.16
C ALA A 30 -0.01 -13.57 -16.28
N TYR A 31 0.64 -13.96 -15.17
CA TYR A 31 1.59 -15.07 -15.10
C TYR A 31 1.38 -15.88 -13.83
N GLU A 32 2.13 -16.97 -13.68
CA GLU A 32 2.20 -17.75 -12.45
C GLU A 32 2.88 -16.92 -11.36
N GLU A 33 2.19 -16.76 -10.23
CA GLU A 33 2.70 -16.04 -9.07
C GLU A 33 3.67 -16.91 -8.26
N MET A 34 4.56 -16.29 -7.49
CA MET A 34 5.39 -17.00 -6.52
C MET A 34 4.53 -17.87 -5.61
N ASN A 35 4.97 -19.10 -5.38
CA ASN A 35 4.38 -19.96 -4.37
C ASN A 35 4.73 -19.49 -2.95
N ASP A 36 4.17 -20.16 -1.93
CA ASP A 36 4.33 -19.75 -0.54
C ASP A 36 5.79 -19.82 -0.07
N ASP A 37 6.55 -20.82 -0.49
CA ASP A 37 7.93 -21.00 -0.05
C ASP A 37 8.88 -19.99 -0.71
N GLU A 38 8.63 -19.63 -1.97
CA GLU A 38 9.34 -18.55 -2.67
C GLU A 38 9.11 -17.20 -1.98
N LEU A 39 7.85 -16.88 -1.65
CA LEU A 39 7.53 -15.65 -0.91
C LEU A 39 8.12 -15.64 0.52
N ILE A 40 8.10 -16.77 1.22
CA ILE A 40 8.76 -16.87 2.54
C ILE A 40 10.28 -16.65 2.42
N SER A 41 10.90 -17.12 1.33
CA SER A 41 12.30 -16.82 1.04
C SER A 41 12.54 -15.32 0.84
N VAL A 42 11.66 -14.62 0.13
CA VAL A 42 11.72 -13.15 -0.01
C VAL A 42 11.61 -12.47 1.35
N PHE A 43 10.62 -12.80 2.17
CA PHE A 43 10.46 -12.20 3.50
C PHE A 43 11.67 -12.47 4.40
N ARG A 44 12.28 -13.64 4.30
CA ARG A 44 13.53 -13.96 5.03
C ARG A 44 14.68 -13.06 4.61
N GLN A 45 14.88 -12.84 3.31
CA GLN A 45 15.93 -11.96 2.80
C GLN A 45 15.71 -10.51 3.28
N LEU A 46 14.46 -10.03 3.25
CA LEU A 46 14.09 -8.69 3.73
C LEU A 46 14.32 -8.52 5.25
N ALA A 47 13.96 -9.53 6.05
CA ALA A 47 14.13 -9.48 7.49
C ALA A 47 15.60 -9.45 7.93
N LEU A 48 16.52 -9.94 7.09
CA LEU A 48 17.96 -9.98 7.38
C LEU A 48 18.73 -8.71 7.05
N ILE A 49 18.10 -7.70 6.44
CA ILE A 49 18.77 -6.47 5.98
C ILE A 49 18.41 -5.22 6.79
N ASP A 50 17.92 -5.36 8.00
CA ASP A 50 17.66 -4.25 8.95
C ASP A 50 16.78 -3.12 8.37
N LEU A 51 15.62 -3.50 7.83
CA LEU A 51 14.60 -2.54 7.36
C LEU A 51 13.80 -1.99 8.54
N SER A 52 13.49 -0.69 8.48
CA SER A 52 12.56 -0.05 9.43
C SER A 52 11.14 -0.57 9.27
N SER A 53 10.72 -0.91 8.03
CA SER A 53 9.38 -1.42 7.77
C SER A 53 9.30 -2.35 6.57
N ILE A 54 8.37 -3.31 6.66
CA ILE A 54 7.94 -4.17 5.55
C ILE A 54 6.42 -4.07 5.44
N CYS A 55 5.92 -3.73 4.23
CA CYS A 55 4.50 -3.65 3.94
C CYS A 55 4.06 -4.84 3.08
N ILE A 56 3.06 -5.58 3.53
CA ILE A 56 2.41 -6.65 2.78
C ILE A 56 1.31 -6.05 1.93
N CYS A 57 1.45 -6.15 0.61
CA CYS A 57 0.58 -5.56 -0.38
C CYS A 57 0.10 -6.59 -1.40
N GLY A 58 -0.51 -6.11 -2.49
CA GLY A 58 -0.94 -6.89 -3.64
C GLY A 58 -2.35 -6.53 -4.07
N GLY A 59 -3.06 -7.48 -4.68
CA GLY A 59 -4.48 -7.33 -4.96
C GLY A 59 -5.30 -7.29 -3.67
N GLU A 60 -5.52 -8.46 -3.04
CA GLU A 60 -6.01 -8.53 -1.66
C GLU A 60 -5.22 -9.60 -0.89
N PRO A 61 -4.32 -9.18 0.01
CA PRO A 61 -3.42 -10.09 0.72
C PRO A 61 -4.14 -11.17 1.54
N ILE A 62 -5.30 -10.87 2.13
CA ILE A 62 -6.07 -11.83 2.94
C ILE A 62 -6.45 -13.10 2.16
N LEU A 63 -6.45 -13.08 0.83
CA LEU A 63 -6.63 -14.29 0.02
C LEU A 63 -5.48 -15.32 0.20
N ARG A 64 -4.36 -14.91 0.78
CA ARG A 64 -3.22 -15.78 1.16
C ARG A 64 -2.96 -15.72 2.67
N PHE A 65 -4.00 -15.82 3.46
CA PHE A 65 -3.97 -15.60 4.91
C PHE A 65 -2.91 -16.42 5.65
N ASP A 66 -2.79 -17.71 5.37
CA ASP A 66 -1.81 -18.58 6.04
C ASP A 66 -0.36 -18.19 5.70
N LEU A 67 -0.11 -17.79 4.46
CA LEU A 67 1.18 -17.24 4.05
C LEU A 67 1.51 -15.95 4.82
N ILE A 68 0.55 -15.01 4.91
CA ILE A 68 0.76 -13.75 5.64
C ILE A 68 1.14 -14.01 7.09
N ARG A 69 0.44 -14.92 7.76
CA ARG A 69 0.74 -15.31 9.13
C ARG A 69 2.17 -15.85 9.29
N ARG A 70 2.58 -16.73 8.35
CA ARG A 70 3.95 -17.26 8.30
C ARG A 70 4.98 -16.14 8.10
N ALA A 71 4.72 -15.23 7.18
CA ALA A 71 5.61 -14.12 6.85
C ALA A 71 5.76 -13.15 8.03
N VAL A 72 4.66 -12.73 8.66
CA VAL A 72 4.68 -11.84 9.82
C VAL A 72 5.50 -12.44 10.96
N ARG A 73 5.24 -13.70 11.34
CA ARG A 73 6.00 -14.40 12.38
C ARG A 73 7.48 -14.46 12.04
N LEU A 74 7.82 -14.88 10.82
CA LEU A 74 9.20 -14.98 10.36
C LEU A 74 9.96 -13.66 10.49
N VAL A 75 9.34 -12.55 10.04
CA VAL A 75 9.97 -11.23 10.16
C VAL A 75 10.19 -10.87 11.62
N LYS A 76 9.19 -11.07 12.48
CA LYS A 76 9.29 -10.75 13.91
C LYS A 76 10.29 -11.63 14.66
N GLU A 77 10.44 -12.90 14.28
CA GLU A 77 11.44 -13.80 14.82
C GLU A 77 12.87 -13.39 14.46
N LEU A 78 13.08 -12.94 13.20
CA LEU A 78 14.40 -12.57 12.70
C LEU A 78 14.80 -11.12 13.04
N ASN A 79 13.83 -10.21 13.03
CA ASN A 79 14.04 -8.79 13.33
C ASN A 79 12.79 -8.20 14.00
N GLN A 80 12.75 -8.23 15.31
CA GLN A 80 11.62 -7.75 16.11
C GLN A 80 11.40 -6.23 15.96
N GLY A 81 12.44 -5.47 15.61
CA GLY A 81 12.39 -4.02 15.41
C GLY A 81 11.71 -3.58 14.13
N THR A 82 11.66 -4.44 13.11
CA THR A 82 11.00 -4.11 11.83
C THR A 82 9.49 -3.98 12.03
N LEU A 83 8.91 -2.82 11.65
CA LEU A 83 7.47 -2.63 11.60
C LEU A 83 6.88 -3.45 10.44
N VAL A 84 5.94 -4.34 10.74
CA VAL A 84 5.21 -5.10 9.72
C VAL A 84 3.82 -4.51 9.54
N SER A 85 3.53 -4.04 8.34
CA SER A 85 2.22 -3.49 7.97
C SER A 85 1.58 -4.28 6.84
N MET A 86 0.27 -4.07 6.65
CA MET A 86 -0.47 -4.67 5.55
C MET A 86 -1.47 -3.67 4.98
N VAL A 87 -1.68 -3.71 3.65
CA VAL A 87 -2.76 -2.98 2.97
C VAL A 87 -3.88 -3.96 2.64
N SER A 88 -5.13 -3.60 2.94
CA SER A 88 -6.29 -4.44 2.65
C SER A 88 -7.51 -3.60 2.25
N ASN A 89 -8.37 -4.17 1.40
CA ASN A 89 -9.67 -3.56 1.12
C ASN A 89 -10.70 -3.76 2.25
N GLY A 90 -10.38 -4.55 3.27
CA GLY A 90 -11.18 -4.74 4.49
C GLY A 90 -12.39 -5.67 4.37
N ILE A 91 -12.79 -6.08 3.18
CA ILE A 91 -14.06 -6.84 2.98
C ILE A 91 -14.03 -8.23 3.61
N LEU A 92 -12.85 -8.84 3.68
CA LEU A 92 -12.68 -10.21 4.22
C LEU A 92 -12.26 -10.23 5.68
N TRP A 93 -12.09 -9.08 6.33
CA TRP A 93 -11.66 -9.01 7.73
C TRP A 93 -12.73 -9.52 8.69
N THR A 94 -12.29 -10.33 9.66
CA THR A 94 -13.09 -10.86 10.77
C THR A 94 -12.34 -10.71 12.10
N GLU A 95 -13.03 -10.97 13.21
CA GLU A 95 -12.41 -11.02 14.53
C GLU A 95 -11.27 -12.05 14.61
N GLU A 96 -11.46 -13.23 14.00
CA GLU A 96 -10.48 -14.32 14.00
C GLU A 96 -9.22 -13.93 13.22
N ILE A 97 -9.39 -13.22 12.09
CA ILE A 97 -8.27 -12.72 11.27
C ILE A 97 -7.48 -11.68 12.05
N ALA A 98 -8.16 -10.71 12.66
CA ALA A 98 -7.51 -9.66 13.44
C ALA A 98 -6.75 -10.24 14.65
N ASP A 99 -7.37 -11.15 15.41
CA ASP A 99 -6.76 -11.81 16.54
C ASP A 99 -5.50 -12.59 16.14
N ALA A 100 -5.59 -13.38 15.07
CA ALA A 100 -4.46 -14.17 14.57
C ALA A 100 -3.29 -13.30 14.12
N LEU A 101 -3.56 -12.25 13.31
CA LEU A 101 -2.53 -11.35 12.81
C LEU A 101 -1.88 -10.53 13.94
N LYS A 102 -2.67 -10.11 14.94
CA LYS A 102 -2.14 -9.44 16.12
C LYS A 102 -1.21 -10.34 16.91
N ARG A 103 -1.59 -11.58 17.16
CA ARG A 103 -0.74 -12.56 17.86
C ARG A 103 0.53 -12.89 17.09
N ASP A 104 0.46 -12.91 15.76
CA ASP A 104 1.62 -13.17 14.90
C ASP A 104 2.57 -11.95 14.83
N GLY A 105 2.13 -10.74 15.28
CA GLY A 105 2.97 -9.55 15.39
C GLY A 105 2.71 -8.47 14.32
N LEU A 106 1.55 -8.49 13.63
CA LEU A 106 1.19 -7.39 12.73
C LEU A 106 1.05 -6.08 13.52
N ASP A 107 1.78 -5.05 13.13
CA ASP A 107 1.82 -3.76 13.82
C ASP A 107 0.73 -2.81 13.33
N LEU A 108 0.49 -2.78 12.01
CA LEU A 108 -0.39 -1.82 11.37
C LEU A 108 -1.14 -2.45 10.19
N VAL A 109 -2.39 -2.08 10.03
CA VAL A 109 -3.14 -2.33 8.79
C VAL A 109 -3.66 -1.01 8.22
N GLN A 110 -3.47 -0.82 6.90
CA GLN A 110 -4.07 0.26 6.14
C GLN A 110 -5.31 -0.25 5.41
N PHE A 111 -6.47 0.30 5.75
CA PHE A 111 -7.71 0.02 5.01
C PHE A 111 -7.99 1.07 3.96
N SER A 112 -8.67 0.65 2.90
CA SER A 112 -9.09 1.51 1.80
C SER A 112 -10.52 1.99 2.02
N LEU A 113 -10.75 3.30 2.21
CA LEU A 113 -12.07 3.89 2.46
C LEU A 113 -12.31 5.11 1.57
N ASP A 114 -13.01 4.91 0.45
CA ASP A 114 -13.22 5.95 -0.58
C ASP A 114 -14.62 6.58 -0.51
N GLY A 115 -15.30 6.50 0.61
CA GLY A 115 -16.60 7.11 0.84
C GLY A 115 -17.28 6.55 2.06
N LEU A 116 -18.33 7.23 2.53
CA LEU A 116 -19.22 6.80 3.64
C LEU A 116 -20.63 6.50 3.17
N SER A 117 -20.91 6.58 1.87
CA SER A 117 -22.12 6.09 1.23
C SER A 117 -21.79 4.97 0.26
N ASP A 118 -22.68 4.00 0.10
CA ASP A 118 -22.50 2.96 -0.93
C ASP A 118 -22.36 3.59 -2.32
N ALA A 119 -23.05 4.68 -2.58
CA ALA A 119 -22.98 5.37 -3.87
C ALA A 119 -21.60 5.94 -4.19
N SER A 120 -20.89 6.55 -3.25
CA SER A 120 -19.54 7.07 -3.43
C SER A 120 -18.51 5.94 -3.42
N TYR A 121 -18.60 5.02 -2.46
CA TYR A 121 -17.67 3.92 -2.30
C TYR A 121 -17.72 2.95 -3.49
N ASP A 122 -18.92 2.49 -3.87
CA ASP A 122 -19.10 1.53 -4.98
C ASP A 122 -18.81 2.14 -6.35
N HIS A 123 -18.88 3.47 -6.49
CA HIS A 123 -18.46 4.13 -7.72
C HIS A 123 -17.02 3.79 -8.12
N VAL A 124 -16.16 3.60 -7.13
CA VAL A 124 -14.73 3.34 -7.32
C VAL A 124 -14.38 1.87 -7.06
N ARG A 125 -14.92 1.29 -5.98
CA ARG A 125 -14.52 -0.04 -5.51
C ARG A 125 -15.29 -1.19 -6.16
N LEU A 126 -16.48 -0.94 -6.72
CA LEU A 126 -17.37 -1.94 -7.32
C LEU A 126 -17.67 -3.09 -6.34
N SER A 127 -17.90 -2.76 -5.07
CA SER A 127 -18.01 -3.72 -3.98
C SER A 127 -19.42 -4.32 -3.81
N ASN A 128 -20.41 -3.78 -4.52
CA ASN A 128 -21.82 -4.19 -4.45
C ASN A 128 -22.39 -4.09 -3.01
N GLY A 129 -22.33 -2.90 -2.42
CA GLY A 129 -22.91 -2.60 -1.10
C GLY A 129 -22.13 -3.15 0.09
N LYS A 130 -20.81 -3.36 -0.06
CA LYS A 130 -19.97 -3.92 1.01
C LYS A 130 -19.22 -2.87 1.84
N LEU A 131 -19.56 -1.59 1.73
CA LEU A 131 -18.95 -0.53 2.53
C LEU A 131 -18.98 -0.85 4.04
N HIS A 132 -20.11 -1.36 4.55
CA HIS A 132 -20.26 -1.76 5.94
C HIS A 132 -19.16 -2.71 6.42
N ARG A 133 -18.68 -3.64 5.58
CA ARG A 133 -17.59 -4.56 5.90
C ARG A 133 -16.29 -3.84 6.22
N VAL A 134 -15.98 -2.79 5.45
CA VAL A 134 -14.75 -2.01 5.64
C VAL A 134 -14.83 -1.18 6.92
N LEU A 135 -16.00 -0.57 7.19
CA LEU A 135 -16.24 0.16 8.43
C LEU A 135 -16.11 -0.76 9.66
N ASP A 136 -16.61 -1.99 9.55
CA ASP A 136 -16.46 -3.00 10.61
C ASP A 136 -15.01 -3.48 10.73
N ALA A 137 -14.29 -3.68 9.62
CA ALA A 137 -12.87 -4.07 9.63
C ALA A 137 -12.00 -3.07 10.40
N ILE A 138 -12.22 -1.76 10.20
CA ILE A 138 -11.54 -0.69 10.95
C ILE A 138 -11.77 -0.85 12.45
N LYS A 139 -13.02 -1.04 12.88
CA LYS A 139 -13.39 -1.21 14.29
C LYS A 139 -12.81 -2.50 14.88
N ILE A 140 -12.88 -3.61 14.12
CA ILE A 140 -12.34 -4.91 14.53
C ILE A 140 -10.83 -4.79 14.77
N ALA A 141 -10.07 -4.31 13.80
CA ALA A 141 -8.62 -4.17 13.92
C ALA A 141 -8.24 -3.30 15.14
N ARG A 142 -8.96 -2.20 15.36
CA ARG A 142 -8.76 -1.33 16.53
C ARG A 142 -9.04 -2.04 17.85
N ARG A 143 -10.13 -2.81 17.96
CA ARG A 143 -10.45 -3.58 19.19
C ARG A 143 -9.37 -4.61 19.53
N HIS A 144 -8.75 -5.22 18.51
CA HIS A 144 -7.63 -6.16 18.69
C HIS A 144 -6.28 -5.47 18.92
N GLY A 145 -6.23 -4.13 19.01
CA GLY A 145 -5.00 -3.39 19.28
C GLY A 145 -4.00 -3.37 18.12
N ILE A 146 -4.48 -3.55 16.88
CA ILE A 146 -3.69 -3.28 15.68
C ILE A 146 -3.81 -1.79 15.37
N ARG A 147 -2.71 -1.12 15.06
CA ARG A 147 -2.76 0.25 14.55
C ARG A 147 -3.49 0.26 13.20
N VAL A 148 -4.35 1.25 13.01
CA VAL A 148 -5.12 1.39 11.77
C VAL A 148 -4.76 2.68 11.06
N ALA A 149 -4.36 2.56 9.80
CA ALA A 149 -4.31 3.65 8.85
C ALA A 149 -5.48 3.54 7.86
N VAL A 150 -5.88 4.66 7.27
CA VAL A 150 -6.86 4.71 6.19
C VAL A 150 -6.27 5.41 4.98
N ALA A 151 -6.37 4.79 3.81
CA ALA A 151 -6.10 5.42 2.53
C ALA A 151 -7.41 5.68 1.79
N SER A 152 -7.53 6.86 1.19
CA SER A 152 -8.72 7.29 0.45
C SER A 152 -8.33 7.93 -0.87
N LEU A 153 -8.98 7.50 -1.94
CA LEU A 153 -8.89 8.16 -3.25
C LEU A 153 -9.93 9.28 -3.33
N PRO A 154 -9.53 10.55 -3.46
CA PRO A 154 -10.47 11.63 -3.72
C PRO A 154 -10.97 11.59 -5.17
N HIS A 155 -12.28 11.71 -5.34
CA HIS A 155 -12.93 11.78 -6.64
C HIS A 155 -14.22 12.65 -6.56
N ALA A 156 -14.78 13.01 -7.70
CA ALA A 156 -15.90 13.97 -7.77
C ALA A 156 -17.12 13.60 -6.91
N ARG A 157 -17.36 12.31 -6.66
CA ARG A 157 -18.53 11.86 -5.88
C ARG A 157 -18.26 11.76 -4.37
N ASN A 158 -17.00 11.70 -3.92
CA ASN A 158 -16.70 11.61 -2.49
C ASN A 158 -16.09 12.88 -1.90
N ILE A 159 -15.66 13.86 -2.72
CA ILE A 159 -14.95 15.04 -2.20
C ILE A 159 -15.74 15.79 -1.12
N LYS A 160 -17.06 15.81 -1.22
CA LYS A 160 -17.94 16.43 -0.22
C LYS A 160 -18.07 15.60 1.05
N GLU A 161 -17.73 14.31 1.03
CA GLU A 161 -17.76 13.41 2.17
C GLU A 161 -16.48 13.47 3.03
N TYR A 162 -15.42 14.12 2.56
CA TYR A 162 -14.11 14.14 3.24
C TYR A 162 -14.20 14.63 4.70
N PRO A 163 -14.96 15.69 5.03
CA PRO A 163 -15.14 16.08 6.43
C PRO A 163 -15.73 14.97 7.30
N SER A 164 -16.69 14.22 6.76
CA SER A 164 -17.31 13.10 7.46
C SER A 164 -16.40 11.87 7.53
N ILE A 165 -15.64 11.59 6.48
CA ILE A 165 -14.63 10.50 6.47
C ILE A 165 -13.56 10.76 7.53
N ILE A 166 -13.02 11.97 7.59
CA ILE A 166 -12.03 12.37 8.60
C ILE A 166 -12.62 12.22 10.01
N SER A 167 -13.82 12.74 10.24
CA SER A 167 -14.50 12.66 11.55
C SER A 167 -14.77 11.21 11.96
N PHE A 168 -15.14 10.33 11.01
CA PHE A 168 -15.27 8.90 11.26
C PHE A 168 -13.92 8.29 11.67
N CYS A 169 -12.87 8.54 10.93
CA CYS A 169 -11.54 8.02 11.23
C CYS A 169 -11.02 8.48 12.60
N GLU A 170 -11.19 9.74 12.94
CA GLU A 170 -10.85 10.27 14.26
C GLU A 170 -11.65 9.60 15.39
N LYS A 171 -12.96 9.44 15.21
CA LYS A 171 -13.84 8.78 16.19
C LYS A 171 -13.45 7.33 16.43
N GLU A 172 -13.09 6.61 15.38
CA GLU A 172 -12.67 5.20 15.47
C GLU A 172 -11.20 5.04 15.91
N GLY A 173 -10.48 6.14 16.15
CA GLY A 173 -9.09 6.13 16.64
C GLY A 173 -8.10 5.65 15.58
N VAL A 174 -8.35 5.94 14.31
CA VAL A 174 -7.39 5.74 13.22
C VAL A 174 -6.15 6.60 13.50
N SER A 175 -4.95 6.04 13.33
CA SER A 175 -3.70 6.75 13.60
C SER A 175 -3.26 7.64 12.44
N ASP A 176 -3.50 7.19 11.21
CA ASP A 176 -2.99 7.83 10.00
C ASP A 176 -4.07 7.83 8.91
N PHE A 177 -4.33 8.97 8.32
CA PHE A 177 -5.21 9.11 7.16
C PHE A 177 -4.43 9.68 5.98
N ARG A 178 -4.52 9.01 4.84
CA ARG A 178 -3.89 9.47 3.61
C ARG A 178 -4.93 9.65 2.50
N ALA A 179 -5.05 10.86 1.99
CA ALA A 179 -5.72 11.11 0.71
C ALA A 179 -4.67 11.04 -0.41
N GLN A 180 -4.88 10.14 -1.36
CA GLN A 180 -3.94 9.92 -2.46
C GLN A 180 -4.62 10.26 -3.79
N PRO A 181 -4.10 11.22 -4.55
CA PRO A 181 -4.60 11.53 -5.88
C PRO A 181 -4.58 10.31 -6.80
N LEU A 182 -5.49 10.29 -7.78
CA LEU A 182 -5.58 9.22 -8.76
C LEU A 182 -4.28 9.11 -9.58
N MET A 183 -3.72 7.91 -9.58
CA MET A 183 -2.61 7.56 -10.47
C MET A 183 -3.13 7.20 -11.86
N PRO A 184 -2.62 7.81 -12.94
CA PRO A 184 -2.98 7.46 -14.31
C PRO A 184 -2.25 6.18 -14.76
N LEU A 185 -2.44 5.09 -14.04
CA LEU A 185 -1.87 3.77 -14.30
C LEU A 185 -2.95 2.69 -14.20
N GLY A 186 -2.78 1.60 -14.93
CA GLY A 186 -3.69 0.47 -14.88
C GLY A 186 -5.15 0.86 -15.19
N ARG A 187 -6.10 0.37 -14.37
CA ARG A 187 -7.51 0.77 -14.50
C ARG A 187 -7.75 2.24 -14.15
N GLY A 188 -6.88 2.85 -13.34
CA GLY A 188 -6.91 4.28 -13.05
C GLY A 188 -6.74 5.13 -14.29
N GLU A 189 -5.85 4.76 -15.20
CA GLU A 189 -5.68 5.43 -16.51
C GLU A 189 -6.95 5.32 -17.37
N LEU A 190 -7.52 4.10 -17.45
CA LEU A 190 -8.74 3.85 -18.23
C LEU A 190 -9.96 4.65 -17.73
N ASN A 191 -9.99 4.97 -16.45
CA ASN A 191 -11.08 5.70 -15.80
C ASN A 191 -10.71 7.13 -15.40
N TYR A 192 -9.55 7.63 -15.82
CA TYR A 192 -8.98 8.88 -15.33
C TYR A 192 -9.94 10.07 -15.44
N LYS A 193 -10.54 10.26 -16.62
CA LYS A 193 -11.45 11.39 -16.90
C LYS A 193 -12.71 11.41 -16.01
N ASP A 194 -13.17 10.24 -15.56
CA ASP A 194 -14.37 10.11 -14.72
C ASP A 194 -14.05 10.21 -13.23
N LEU A 195 -12.82 9.89 -12.84
CA LEU A 195 -12.41 9.83 -11.44
C LEU A 195 -11.56 11.00 -10.99
N CYS A 196 -10.77 11.62 -11.86
CA CYS A 196 -9.88 12.70 -11.46
C CYS A 196 -10.65 13.93 -10.99
N LEU A 197 -10.09 14.60 -9.99
CA LEU A 197 -10.54 15.93 -9.57
C LEU A 197 -10.00 17.00 -10.52
N THR A 198 -10.67 18.16 -10.57
CA THR A 198 -10.09 19.35 -11.21
C THR A 198 -8.90 19.88 -10.36
N PRO A 199 -7.99 20.67 -10.95
CA PRO A 199 -6.92 21.29 -10.18
C PRO A 199 -7.45 22.09 -8.97
N GLU A 200 -8.52 22.87 -9.15
CA GLU A 200 -9.12 23.68 -8.08
C GLU A 200 -9.69 22.80 -6.95
N GLN A 201 -10.27 21.64 -7.29
CA GLN A 201 -10.77 20.68 -6.30
C GLN A 201 -9.61 20.02 -5.54
N ASN A 202 -8.52 19.69 -6.23
CA ASN A 202 -7.30 19.15 -5.59
C ASN A 202 -6.71 20.18 -4.61
N ASP A 203 -6.56 21.43 -5.03
CA ASP A 203 -5.99 22.48 -4.19
C ASP A 203 -6.88 22.77 -2.97
N ALA A 204 -8.18 22.84 -3.16
CA ALA A 204 -9.13 23.05 -2.07
C ALA A 204 -9.11 21.89 -1.06
N LEU A 205 -9.02 20.63 -1.53
CA LEU A 205 -8.93 19.46 -0.65
C LEU A 205 -7.59 19.41 0.07
N ALA A 206 -6.48 19.68 -0.62
CA ALA A 206 -5.15 19.73 -0.01
C ALA A 206 -5.08 20.79 1.11
N ALA A 207 -5.62 21.98 0.86
CA ALA A 207 -5.70 23.04 1.86
C ALA A 207 -6.56 22.63 3.07
N TYR A 208 -7.73 22.02 2.84
CA TYR A 208 -8.58 21.49 3.90
C TYR A 208 -7.86 20.44 4.75
N LEU A 209 -7.22 19.46 4.12
CA LEU A 209 -6.51 18.37 4.82
C LEU A 209 -5.33 18.92 5.63
N SER A 210 -4.58 19.88 5.08
CA SER A 210 -3.47 20.56 5.78
C SER A 210 -3.97 21.29 7.03
N ALA A 211 -5.04 22.07 6.91
CA ALA A 211 -5.65 22.77 8.03
C ALA A 211 -6.19 21.78 9.09
N ARG A 212 -6.78 20.66 8.67
CA ARG A 212 -7.26 19.64 9.57
C ARG A 212 -6.14 18.92 10.31
N ASN A 213 -5.04 18.60 9.60
CA ASN A 213 -3.86 17.98 10.20
C ASN A 213 -3.25 18.83 11.33
N ALA A 214 -3.29 20.16 11.21
CA ALA A 214 -2.73 21.07 12.21
C ALA A 214 -3.44 20.98 13.58
N VAL A 215 -4.67 20.46 13.65
CA VAL A 215 -5.50 20.39 14.88
C VAL A 215 -5.91 18.96 15.24
N SER A 216 -5.65 17.98 14.40
CA SER A 216 -6.01 16.58 14.62
C SER A 216 -4.91 15.84 15.39
N GLN A 217 -5.30 14.85 16.21
CA GLN A 217 -4.35 13.88 16.77
C GLN A 217 -3.99 12.76 15.77
N MET A 218 -4.85 12.53 14.78
CA MET A 218 -4.59 11.63 13.66
C MET A 218 -3.68 12.35 12.68
N GLN A 219 -2.64 11.67 12.20
CA GLN A 219 -1.81 12.20 11.12
C GLN A 219 -2.61 12.20 9.80
N ILE A 220 -2.74 13.38 9.19
CA ILE A 220 -3.47 13.53 7.93
C ILE A 220 -2.50 13.98 6.85
N THR A 221 -2.38 13.19 5.79
CA THR A 221 -1.42 13.43 4.70
C THR A 221 -2.14 13.54 3.37
N TRP A 222 -1.79 14.57 2.60
CA TRP A 222 -2.01 14.62 1.17
C TRP A 222 -0.83 13.93 0.49
N GLY A 223 -1.03 12.78 -0.13
CA GLY A 223 0.03 12.01 -0.77
C GLY A 223 0.15 12.32 -2.26
N ASP A 224 1.37 12.65 -2.70
CA ASP A 224 1.73 12.67 -4.11
C ASP A 224 2.48 11.37 -4.45
N PRO A 225 2.00 10.58 -5.41
CA PRO A 225 2.70 9.36 -5.83
C PRO A 225 4.07 9.61 -6.49
N VAL A 226 4.40 10.86 -6.86
CA VAL A 226 5.73 11.22 -7.38
C VAL A 226 6.77 11.54 -6.31
N ASP A 227 6.45 11.45 -5.03
CA ASP A 227 7.42 11.65 -3.93
C ASP A 227 8.69 10.80 -4.08
N HIS A 228 8.60 9.60 -4.65
CA HIS A 228 9.75 8.75 -4.91
C HIS A 228 10.74 9.36 -5.91
N LEU A 229 10.26 10.06 -6.93
CA LEU A 229 11.11 10.77 -7.89
C LEU A 229 11.75 12.00 -7.26
N TYR A 230 11.03 12.70 -6.38
CA TYR A 230 11.57 13.82 -5.62
C TYR A 230 12.69 13.34 -4.70
N MET A 231 12.48 12.28 -3.93
CA MET A 231 13.52 11.69 -3.07
C MET A 231 14.77 11.30 -3.86
N TYR A 232 14.60 10.73 -5.05
CA TYR A 232 15.73 10.39 -5.92
C TYR A 232 16.51 11.64 -6.36
N ARG A 233 15.82 12.72 -6.73
CA ARG A 233 16.47 13.98 -7.12
C ARG A 233 17.31 14.57 -5.99
N GLU A 234 16.80 14.55 -4.76
CA GLU A 234 17.47 15.12 -3.59
C GLU A 234 18.62 14.25 -3.07
N THR A 235 18.47 12.92 -3.10
CA THR A 235 19.40 12.00 -2.43
C THR A 235 20.22 11.15 -3.39
N GLY A 236 19.85 11.11 -4.66
CA GLY A 236 20.40 10.19 -5.66
C GLY A 236 20.07 8.71 -5.41
N ARG A 237 19.15 8.42 -4.46
CA ARG A 237 18.70 7.07 -4.10
C ARG A 237 17.22 7.07 -3.69
N ILE A 238 16.58 5.92 -3.88
CA ILE A 238 15.27 5.64 -3.31
C ILE A 238 15.47 4.60 -2.20
N PRO A 239 15.22 4.96 -0.92
CA PRO A 239 15.47 4.06 0.21
C PRO A 239 14.38 2.99 0.38
N GLN A 240 13.66 2.70 -0.67
CA GLN A 240 12.55 1.75 -0.71
C GLN A 240 12.70 0.80 -1.89
N ILE A 241 12.24 -0.43 -1.71
CA ILE A 241 12.09 -1.42 -2.78
C ILE A 241 10.67 -1.99 -2.78
N CYS A 242 10.20 -2.36 -3.96
CA CYS A 242 8.93 -3.04 -4.17
C CYS A 242 9.19 -4.38 -4.83
N VAL A 243 8.66 -5.45 -4.25
CA VAL A 243 8.73 -6.80 -4.81
C VAL A 243 7.33 -7.19 -5.23
N ASN A 244 7.13 -7.46 -6.51
CA ASN A 244 5.82 -7.86 -7.02
C ASN A 244 5.58 -9.38 -6.83
N ALA A 245 4.36 -9.84 -7.12
CA ALA A 245 3.98 -11.24 -6.93
C ALA A 245 4.73 -12.25 -7.85
N TYR A 246 5.52 -11.76 -8.81
CA TYR A 246 6.36 -12.56 -9.70
C TYR A 246 7.84 -12.59 -9.27
N GLY A 247 8.17 -12.00 -8.11
CA GLY A 247 9.53 -11.90 -7.60
C GLY A 247 10.36 -10.78 -8.23
N GLU A 248 9.76 -9.95 -9.06
CA GLU A 248 10.44 -8.84 -9.70
C GLU A 248 10.54 -7.66 -8.73
N LEU A 249 11.71 -7.03 -8.71
CA LEU A 249 12.02 -5.91 -7.83
C LEU A 249 12.07 -4.62 -8.63
N SER A 250 11.38 -3.60 -8.12
CA SER A 250 11.39 -2.23 -8.61
C SER A 250 11.69 -1.26 -7.47
N VAL A 251 12.06 -0.03 -7.81
CA VAL A 251 12.31 1.04 -6.82
C VAL A 251 11.04 1.80 -6.44
N SER A 252 9.96 1.61 -7.18
CA SER A 252 8.67 2.23 -6.91
C SER A 252 7.55 1.40 -7.52
N PRO A 253 6.38 1.25 -6.86
CA PRO A 253 5.24 0.54 -7.43
C PRO A 253 4.61 1.29 -8.61
N TYR A 254 4.94 2.57 -8.78
CA TYR A 254 4.41 3.42 -9.85
C TYR A 254 5.30 3.51 -11.08
N LEU A 255 6.52 2.96 -11.01
CA LEU A 255 7.45 2.87 -12.12
C LEU A 255 7.49 1.41 -12.57
N PRO A 256 6.92 1.06 -13.74
CA PRO A 256 6.86 -0.32 -14.23
C PRO A 256 8.23 -0.77 -14.78
N ILE A 257 9.28 -0.56 -14.00
CA ILE A 257 10.65 -0.85 -14.34
C ILE A 257 11.14 -1.90 -13.38
N THR A 258 11.18 -3.14 -13.83
CA THR A 258 11.77 -4.25 -13.10
C THR A 258 13.26 -4.32 -13.39
N ILE A 259 14.06 -4.29 -12.35
CA ILE A 259 15.53 -4.19 -12.45
C ILE A 259 16.22 -5.41 -11.88
N TRP A 260 15.49 -6.27 -11.18
CA TRP A 260 15.99 -7.45 -10.48
C TRP A 260 14.90 -8.48 -10.30
N ASN A 261 15.27 -9.75 -10.09
CA ASN A 261 14.29 -10.79 -9.80
C ASN A 261 14.82 -11.70 -8.66
N LEU A 262 14.07 -11.74 -7.55
CA LEU A 262 14.45 -12.47 -6.33
C LEU A 262 14.26 -14.00 -6.43
N ASN A 263 13.60 -14.51 -7.46
CA ASN A 263 13.58 -15.94 -7.74
C ASN A 263 14.86 -16.45 -8.40
N ARG A 264 15.68 -15.54 -8.95
CA ARG A 264 16.91 -15.87 -9.69
C ARG A 264 18.17 -15.36 -9.01
N ASN A 265 18.04 -14.30 -8.21
CA ASN A 265 19.16 -13.56 -7.63
C ASN A 265 18.82 -13.23 -6.17
N THR A 266 19.86 -12.90 -5.38
CA THR A 266 19.63 -12.52 -3.98
C THR A 266 19.44 -11.02 -3.81
N LEU A 267 18.74 -10.61 -2.75
CA LEU A 267 18.64 -9.21 -2.36
C LEU A 267 20.00 -8.66 -1.91
N ARG A 268 20.87 -9.52 -1.39
CA ARG A 268 22.24 -9.15 -1.01
C ARG A 268 23.04 -8.68 -2.22
N ASP A 269 22.98 -9.43 -3.33
CA ASP A 269 23.67 -9.06 -4.57
C ASP A 269 23.12 -7.74 -5.14
N TYR A 270 21.79 -7.52 -5.05
CA TYR A 270 21.17 -6.25 -5.45
C TYR A 270 21.78 -5.04 -4.72
N ILE A 271 22.00 -5.18 -3.41
CA ILE A 271 22.56 -4.13 -2.56
C ILE A 271 24.06 -3.95 -2.84
N ASP A 272 24.81 -5.04 -2.86
CA ASP A 272 26.27 -5.01 -2.99
C ASP A 272 26.72 -4.54 -4.37
N LEU A 273 25.95 -4.81 -5.42
CA LEU A 273 26.21 -4.36 -6.80
C LEU A 273 25.61 -2.97 -7.10
N GLU A 274 24.93 -2.32 -6.17
CA GLU A 274 24.26 -1.02 -6.35
C GLU A 274 23.36 -0.97 -7.60
N ILE A 275 22.56 -2.03 -7.82
CA ILE A 275 21.72 -2.21 -9.03
C ILE A 275 20.74 -1.05 -9.24
N ASP A 276 20.20 -0.48 -8.17
CA ASP A 276 19.32 0.69 -8.19
C ASP A 276 19.95 1.89 -8.87
N ARG A 277 21.20 2.20 -8.54
CA ARG A 277 21.95 3.30 -9.15
C ARG A 277 22.19 3.09 -10.63
N TYR A 278 22.52 1.88 -11.02
CA TYR A 278 22.76 1.55 -12.43
C TYR A 278 21.47 1.72 -13.26
N ALA A 279 20.38 1.15 -12.79
CA ALA A 279 19.09 1.17 -13.48
C ALA A 279 18.57 2.61 -13.66
N LEU A 280 18.56 3.41 -12.60
CA LEU A 280 18.04 4.78 -12.63
C LEU A 280 18.90 5.71 -13.53
N ARG A 281 20.23 5.58 -13.51
CA ARG A 281 21.12 6.36 -14.38
C ARG A 281 20.88 6.09 -15.86
N HIS A 282 20.69 4.82 -16.24
CA HIS A 282 20.52 4.45 -17.64
C HIS A 282 19.12 4.73 -18.20
N GLN A 283 18.12 4.83 -17.37
CA GLN A 283 16.73 5.06 -17.80
C GLN A 283 16.39 6.54 -17.86
N LEU A 284 16.84 7.34 -16.89
CA LEU A 284 16.65 8.80 -16.93
C LEU A 284 17.47 9.48 -18.02
N SER A 285 18.59 8.88 -18.45
CA SER A 285 19.38 9.40 -19.59
C SER A 285 18.76 9.13 -20.97
N ARG A 286 17.74 8.25 -21.06
CA ARG A 286 17.00 7.98 -22.30
C ARG A 286 15.69 8.77 -22.43
N SER A 287 15.27 9.45 -21.36
CA SER A 287 14.06 10.25 -21.31
C SER A 287 14.33 11.77 -21.38
N ALA A 288 15.58 12.17 -21.49
CA ALA A 288 16.06 13.54 -21.72
C ALA A 288 16.49 13.70 -23.19
#